data_01f69464d665debe2bc7b6ad089fe964
#
_entry.id   01f69464d665debe2bc7b6ad089fe964
#
_cell.length_a   1.000
_cell.length_b   1.000
_cell.length_c   1.000
_cell.angle_alpha   90.00
_cell.angle_beta   90.00
_cell.angle_gamma   90.00
#
_symmetry.space_group_name_H-M   'P 1'
#
loop_
_entity.id
_entity.type
_entity.pdbx_description
1 polymer ?
#
loop_
_entity_poly.entity_id
_entity_poly.type
_entity_poly.pdbx_seq_one_letter_code
_entity_poly.pdbx_strand_id
1 'polypeptide(L)'
;DPDDAADLLREIGEERAQELIGLMDPEDAEDVLRLMTYEDYSAGGMMTTEPLIMSADYTVADALAVVRRSEISPALASQVFVTRQPLETPTGRLLGVVHIQRLLREPPATLLGGILDSDIAPLAPEATLSEVSSYLASYNLLAVPIVDSNERLLGAVTVDDVLDHLLPENWRHVESLKRESESN
;
A
#
# COMPACT_ATOMS: atom_id res chain seq x y z
N ASP A 1 -3.59 -7.02 -7.21
CA ASP A 1 -3.69 -5.71 -6.54
C ASP A 1 -3.86 -4.61 -7.61
N PRO A 2 -4.51 -3.46 -7.30
CA PRO A 2 -4.79 -2.40 -8.28
C PRO A 2 -3.52 -1.77 -8.90
N ASP A 3 -2.45 -1.63 -8.13
CA ASP A 3 -1.13 -1.16 -8.55
C ASP A 3 -0.48 -2.11 -9.56
N ASP A 4 -0.43 -3.41 -9.31
CA ASP A 4 0.04 -4.42 -10.27
C ASP A 4 -0.76 -4.38 -11.58
N ALA A 5 -2.09 -4.18 -11.48
CA ALA A 5 -2.95 -4.05 -12.64
C ALA A 5 -2.65 -2.77 -13.44
N ALA A 6 -2.42 -1.65 -12.75
CA ALA A 6 -2.06 -0.38 -13.38
C ALA A 6 -0.72 -0.49 -14.13
N ASP A 7 0.28 -1.13 -13.54
CA ASP A 7 1.60 -1.34 -14.15
C ASP A 7 1.48 -2.20 -15.42
N LEU A 8 0.77 -3.32 -15.33
CA LEU A 8 0.52 -4.17 -16.51
C LEU A 8 -0.20 -3.40 -17.64
N LEU A 9 -1.19 -2.59 -17.29
CA LEU A 9 -1.96 -1.82 -18.27
C LEU A 9 -1.14 -0.72 -18.97
N ARG A 10 -0.15 -0.15 -18.28
CA ARG A 10 0.81 0.79 -18.88
C ARG A 10 1.69 0.13 -19.96
N GLU A 11 2.07 -1.13 -19.76
CA GLU A 11 2.93 -1.88 -20.69
C GLU A 11 2.24 -2.31 -21.98
N ILE A 12 0.93 -2.62 -21.95
CA ILE A 12 0.24 -3.26 -23.09
C ILE A 12 -0.32 -2.30 -24.14
N GLY A 13 -0.24 -0.99 -23.89
CA GLY A 13 -0.72 0.06 -24.79
C GLY A 13 -2.19 0.43 -24.61
N GLU A 14 -2.50 1.67 -24.95
CA GLU A 14 -3.76 2.35 -24.58
C GLU A 14 -5.04 1.65 -25.05
N GLU A 15 -5.10 1.14 -26.29
CA GLU A 15 -6.30 0.48 -26.82
C GLU A 15 -6.64 -0.80 -26.02
N ARG A 16 -5.64 -1.64 -25.73
CA ARG A 16 -5.83 -2.88 -24.97
C ARG A 16 -6.11 -2.60 -23.49
N ALA A 17 -5.46 -1.59 -22.93
CA ALA A 17 -5.72 -1.16 -21.56
C ALA A 17 -7.19 -0.75 -21.39
N GLN A 18 -7.75 0.04 -22.30
CA GLN A 18 -9.15 0.43 -22.26
C GLN A 18 -10.13 -0.75 -22.40
N GLU A 19 -9.81 -1.73 -23.25
CA GLU A 19 -10.61 -2.96 -23.37
C GLU A 19 -10.63 -3.74 -22.05
N LEU A 20 -9.48 -3.91 -21.40
CA LEU A 20 -9.38 -4.67 -20.15
C LEU A 20 -10.03 -3.93 -18.99
N ILE A 21 -9.84 -2.63 -18.87
CA ILE A 21 -10.51 -1.80 -17.85
C ILE A 21 -12.03 -1.91 -17.99
N GLY A 22 -12.54 -1.95 -19.23
CA GLY A 22 -13.99 -2.14 -19.49
C GLY A 22 -14.55 -3.50 -19.07
N LEU A 23 -13.70 -4.49 -18.77
CA LEU A 23 -14.08 -5.83 -18.29
C LEU A 23 -13.93 -5.98 -16.76
N MET A 24 -13.29 -5.02 -16.09
CA MET A 24 -13.09 -5.04 -14.64
C MET A 24 -14.38 -4.66 -13.90
N ASP A 25 -14.45 -5.01 -12.62
CA ASP A 25 -15.48 -4.47 -11.75
C ASP A 25 -15.34 -2.94 -11.68
N PRO A 26 -16.44 -2.17 -11.64
CA PRO A 26 -16.39 -0.71 -11.70
C PRO A 26 -15.55 -0.06 -10.57
N GLU A 27 -15.54 -0.64 -9.38
CA GLU A 27 -14.75 -0.15 -8.24
C GLU A 27 -13.25 -0.35 -8.49
N ASP A 28 -12.84 -1.54 -8.93
CA ASP A 28 -11.44 -1.86 -9.28
C ASP A 28 -10.96 -1.00 -10.46
N ALA A 29 -11.82 -0.81 -11.48
CA ALA A 29 -11.51 0.03 -12.63
C ALA A 29 -11.26 1.49 -12.24
N GLU A 30 -12.04 2.05 -11.29
CA GLU A 30 -11.86 3.41 -10.79
C GLU A 30 -10.50 3.57 -10.09
N ASP A 31 -10.11 2.60 -9.26
CA ASP A 31 -8.84 2.62 -8.55
C ASP A 31 -7.64 2.52 -9.51
N VAL A 32 -7.70 1.60 -10.47
CA VAL A 32 -6.67 1.47 -11.51
C VAL A 32 -6.56 2.75 -12.34
N LEU A 33 -7.68 3.31 -12.81
CA LEU A 33 -7.67 4.57 -13.56
C LEU A 33 -7.08 5.72 -12.75
N ARG A 34 -7.35 5.79 -11.45
CA ARG A 34 -6.78 6.78 -10.54
C ARG A 34 -5.26 6.62 -10.45
N LEU A 35 -4.76 5.41 -10.28
CA LEU A 35 -3.32 5.12 -10.24
C LEU A 35 -2.63 5.50 -11.55
N MET A 36 -3.25 5.22 -12.69
CA MET A 36 -2.73 5.58 -14.01
C MET A 36 -2.64 7.10 -14.26
N THR A 37 -3.23 7.96 -13.41
CA THR A 37 -3.05 9.42 -13.51
C THR A 37 -1.70 9.90 -12.98
N TYR A 38 -1.00 9.09 -12.18
CA TYR A 38 0.31 9.41 -11.64
C TYR A 38 1.43 8.88 -12.53
N GLU A 39 2.63 9.45 -12.38
CA GLU A 39 3.83 8.96 -13.05
C GLU A 39 4.27 7.60 -12.46
N ASP A 40 4.72 6.66 -13.28
CA ASP A 40 5.03 5.27 -12.91
C ASP A 40 5.98 5.14 -11.73
N TYR A 41 7.02 5.97 -11.68
CA TYR A 41 8.04 5.96 -10.62
C TYR A 41 7.79 7.01 -9.52
N SER A 42 6.56 7.50 -9.41
CA SER A 42 6.12 8.34 -8.31
C SER A 42 5.45 7.50 -7.20
N ALA A 43 5.38 8.05 -6.00
CA ALA A 43 4.67 7.39 -4.89
C ALA A 43 3.21 7.09 -5.23
N GLY A 44 2.54 8.00 -5.96
CA GLY A 44 1.17 7.80 -6.44
C GLY A 44 1.04 6.70 -7.48
N GLY A 45 2.05 6.50 -8.33
CA GLY A 45 2.06 5.43 -9.33
C GLY A 45 2.35 4.04 -8.75
N MET A 46 3.13 3.98 -7.66
CA MET A 46 3.54 2.74 -6.99
C MET A 46 2.66 2.35 -5.79
N MET A 47 1.72 3.20 -5.35
CA MET A 47 0.94 2.94 -4.14
C MET A 47 -0.17 1.92 -4.39
N THR A 48 -0.40 1.04 -3.42
CA THR A 48 -1.66 0.32 -3.33
C THR A 48 -2.77 1.22 -2.80
N THR A 49 -3.98 1.11 -3.35
CA THR A 49 -5.18 1.83 -2.90
C THR A 49 -5.92 1.10 -1.78
N GLU A 50 -5.49 -0.11 -1.44
CA GLU A 50 -6.12 -1.01 -0.46
C GLU A 50 -5.27 -1.28 0.80
N PRO A 51 -4.62 -0.26 1.42
CA PRO A 51 -3.93 -0.48 2.69
C PRO A 51 -4.93 -0.82 3.80
N LEU A 52 -4.45 -1.36 4.92
CA LEU A 52 -5.31 -1.63 6.07
C LEU A 52 -5.72 -0.32 6.76
N ILE A 53 -6.97 0.07 6.58
CA ILE A 53 -7.52 1.33 7.10
C ILE A 53 -8.55 1.04 8.18
N MET A 54 -8.44 1.75 9.31
CA MET A 54 -9.39 1.64 10.42
C MET A 54 -9.68 3.00 11.05
N SER A 55 -10.79 3.12 11.77
CA SER A 55 -11.13 4.29 12.56
C SER A 55 -10.45 4.25 13.94
N ALA A 56 -10.26 5.41 14.58
CA ALA A 56 -9.62 5.54 15.89
C ALA A 56 -10.41 4.88 17.05
N ASP A 57 -11.68 4.64 16.85
CA ASP A 57 -12.60 3.98 17.80
C ASP A 57 -12.65 2.45 17.67
N TYR A 58 -11.97 1.86 16.69
CA TYR A 58 -11.74 0.41 16.67
C TYR A 58 -10.74 0.00 17.76
N THR A 59 -10.87 -1.25 18.21
CA THR A 59 -10.00 -1.82 19.25
C THR A 59 -8.79 -2.55 18.65
N VAL A 60 -7.79 -2.82 19.48
CA VAL A 60 -6.66 -3.70 19.14
C VAL A 60 -7.16 -5.09 18.70
N ALA A 61 -8.21 -5.63 19.34
CA ALA A 61 -8.78 -6.91 18.93
C ALA A 61 -9.34 -6.87 17.51
N ASP A 62 -10.03 -5.79 17.14
CA ASP A 62 -10.56 -5.61 15.77
C ASP A 62 -9.42 -5.55 14.75
N ALA A 63 -8.36 -4.77 15.03
CA ALA A 63 -7.19 -4.65 14.17
C ALA A 63 -6.48 -6.00 14.01
N LEU A 64 -6.25 -6.74 15.08
CA LEU A 64 -5.63 -8.06 15.02
C LEU A 64 -6.49 -9.09 14.25
N ALA A 65 -7.80 -8.96 14.27
CA ALA A 65 -8.70 -9.82 13.49
C ALA A 65 -8.51 -9.58 11.97
N VAL A 66 -8.32 -8.32 11.57
CA VAL A 66 -8.05 -7.97 10.15
C VAL A 66 -6.66 -8.41 9.75
N VAL A 67 -5.62 -8.06 10.51
CA VAL A 67 -4.21 -8.38 10.21
C VAL A 67 -3.96 -9.90 10.07
N ARG A 68 -4.76 -10.74 10.72
CA ARG A 68 -4.64 -12.21 10.66
C ARG A 68 -5.23 -12.84 9.41
N ARG A 69 -5.86 -12.09 8.54
CA ARG A 69 -6.41 -12.63 7.30
C ARG A 69 -5.27 -13.08 6.38
N SER A 70 -5.42 -14.28 5.83
CA SER A 70 -4.36 -14.94 5.02
C SER A 70 -4.12 -14.28 3.66
N GLU A 71 -5.11 -13.55 3.16
CA GLU A 71 -5.07 -12.84 1.88
C GLU A 71 -4.26 -11.54 1.92
N ILE A 72 -3.96 -11.01 3.12
CA ILE A 72 -3.23 -9.76 3.28
C ILE A 72 -1.71 -10.02 3.22
N SER A 73 -1.01 -9.27 2.37
CA SER A 73 0.45 -9.38 2.26
C SER A 73 1.16 -9.05 3.57
N PRO A 74 2.34 -9.64 3.84
CA PRO A 74 3.10 -9.34 5.06
C PRO A 74 3.46 -7.86 5.23
N ALA A 75 3.70 -7.14 4.13
CA ALA A 75 4.01 -5.71 4.15
C ALA A 75 2.79 -4.90 4.61
N LEU A 76 1.61 -5.15 4.02
CA LEU A 76 0.36 -4.51 4.42
C LEU A 76 -0.06 -4.88 5.85
N ALA A 77 0.13 -6.15 6.25
CA ALA A 77 -0.16 -6.61 7.60
C ALA A 77 0.76 -6.02 8.68
N SER A 78 1.84 -5.34 8.28
CA SER A 78 2.82 -4.76 9.22
C SER A 78 2.29 -3.59 10.03
N GLN A 79 1.26 -2.90 9.54
CA GLN A 79 0.68 -1.72 10.17
C GLN A 79 -0.76 -1.46 9.73
N VAL A 80 -1.49 -0.70 10.53
CA VAL A 80 -2.83 -0.22 10.25
C VAL A 80 -2.80 1.30 10.15
N PHE A 81 -3.37 1.85 9.10
CA PHE A 81 -3.53 3.29 8.93
C PHE A 81 -4.83 3.73 9.61
N VAL A 82 -4.73 4.70 10.51
CA VAL A 82 -5.89 5.18 11.24
C VAL A 82 -6.31 6.52 10.69
N THR A 83 -7.56 6.59 10.20
CA THR A 83 -8.09 7.77 9.51
C THR A 83 -9.43 8.19 10.12
N ARG A 84 -9.88 9.40 9.77
CA ARG A 84 -11.29 9.78 9.88
C ARG A 84 -12.08 9.16 8.74
N GLN A 85 -13.39 9.11 8.87
CA GLN A 85 -14.27 8.69 7.78
C GLN A 85 -14.27 9.71 6.62
N PRO A 86 -14.45 9.23 5.37
CA PRO A 86 -14.65 7.83 4.97
C PRO A 86 -13.39 6.99 5.16
N LEU A 87 -13.54 5.65 5.25
CA LEU A 87 -12.43 4.70 5.40
C LEU A 87 -11.96 4.11 4.07
N GLU A 88 -12.67 4.36 2.99
CA GLU A 88 -12.29 4.03 1.62
C GLU A 88 -11.40 5.13 1.02
N THR A 89 -10.44 4.78 0.20
CA THR A 89 -9.50 5.73 -0.41
C THR A 89 -10.13 6.50 -1.59
N PRO A 90 -10.01 7.83 -1.64
CA PRO A 90 -9.38 8.74 -0.68
C PRO A 90 -10.15 8.84 0.64
N THR A 91 -9.49 8.55 1.75
CA THR A 91 -10.13 8.52 3.07
C THR A 91 -10.47 9.91 3.61
N GLY A 92 -10.99 9.99 4.83
CA GLY A 92 -10.88 11.19 5.63
C GLY A 92 -9.41 11.44 6.03
N ARG A 93 -9.20 12.45 6.90
CA ARG A 93 -7.85 12.83 7.34
C ARG A 93 -7.11 11.66 7.99
N LEU A 94 -5.86 11.42 7.60
CA LEU A 94 -4.95 10.51 8.28
C LEU A 94 -4.64 11.03 9.69
N LEU A 95 -4.77 10.16 10.69
CA LEU A 95 -4.50 10.47 12.10
C LEU A 95 -3.14 9.92 12.56
N GLY A 96 -2.67 8.84 11.95
CA GLY A 96 -1.43 8.16 12.25
C GLY A 96 -1.48 6.68 11.87
N VAL A 97 -0.50 5.94 12.30
CA VAL A 97 -0.39 4.50 12.07
C VAL A 97 -0.28 3.72 13.37
N VAL A 98 -0.63 2.45 13.35
CA VAL A 98 -0.39 1.51 14.45
C VAL A 98 0.33 0.30 13.89
N HIS A 99 1.59 0.12 14.30
CA HIS A 99 2.39 -1.03 13.90
C HIS A 99 1.92 -2.32 14.54
N ILE A 100 2.04 -3.45 13.83
CA ILE A 100 1.70 -4.79 14.33
C ILE A 100 2.37 -5.08 15.68
N GLN A 101 3.60 -4.66 15.85
CA GLN A 101 4.35 -4.85 17.12
C GLN A 101 3.68 -4.11 18.30
N ARG A 102 3.07 -2.94 18.04
CA ARG A 102 2.31 -2.21 19.05
C ARG A 102 1.02 -2.95 19.37
N LEU A 103 0.27 -3.40 18.35
CA LEU A 103 -0.95 -4.20 18.53
C LEU A 103 -0.72 -5.45 19.38
N LEU A 104 0.42 -6.14 19.20
CA LEU A 104 0.76 -7.34 19.94
C LEU A 104 1.10 -7.09 21.43
N ARG A 105 1.42 -5.86 21.81
CA ARG A 105 1.82 -5.46 23.18
C ARG A 105 0.70 -4.82 23.98
N GLU A 106 -0.34 -4.33 23.31
CA GLU A 106 -1.44 -3.61 23.95
C GLU A 106 -2.59 -4.55 24.32
N PRO A 107 -3.36 -4.23 25.38
CA PRO A 107 -4.56 -4.98 25.74
C PRO A 107 -5.59 -4.99 24.58
N PRO A 108 -6.32 -6.10 24.36
CA PRO A 108 -7.26 -6.21 23.23
C PRO A 108 -8.36 -5.14 23.18
N ALA A 109 -8.77 -4.62 24.34
CA ALA A 109 -9.83 -3.60 24.44
C ALA A 109 -9.31 -2.16 24.27
N THR A 110 -8.00 -1.95 24.07
CA THR A 110 -7.42 -0.63 23.87
C THR A 110 -7.89 -0.07 22.51
N LEU A 111 -8.33 1.20 22.50
CA LEU A 111 -8.70 1.88 21.24
C LEU A 111 -7.46 2.28 20.45
N LEU A 112 -7.52 2.14 19.12
CA LEU A 112 -6.42 2.50 18.23
C LEU A 112 -6.03 3.97 18.37
N GLY A 113 -6.99 4.87 18.56
CA GLY A 113 -6.75 6.30 18.77
C GLY A 113 -5.86 6.63 19.98
N GLY A 114 -5.74 5.73 20.96
CA GLY A 114 -4.88 5.89 22.15
C GLY A 114 -3.44 5.41 21.98
N ILE A 115 -3.11 4.76 20.84
CA ILE A 115 -1.81 4.09 20.63
C ILE A 115 -1.18 4.45 19.26
N LEU A 116 -1.66 5.54 18.65
CA LEU A 116 -1.16 6.03 17.36
C LEU A 116 0.32 6.38 17.42
N ASP A 117 1.03 6.02 16.38
CA ASP A 117 2.29 6.64 16.01
C ASP A 117 1.99 7.77 15.01
N SER A 118 2.20 9.01 15.46
CA SER A 118 2.02 10.22 14.66
C SER A 118 3.34 10.78 14.12
N ASP A 119 4.47 10.15 14.43
CA ASP A 119 5.81 10.62 14.05
C ASP A 119 6.16 10.21 12.61
N ILE A 120 5.42 9.29 12.03
CA ILE A 120 5.56 8.92 10.62
C ILE A 120 4.95 10.00 9.75
N ALA A 121 5.80 10.76 9.07
CA ALA A 121 5.35 11.76 8.13
C ALA A 121 4.85 11.10 6.83
N PRO A 122 3.62 11.39 6.38
CA PRO A 122 3.13 10.91 5.09
C PRO A 122 3.90 11.58 3.94
N LEU A 123 3.96 10.91 2.79
CA LEU A 123 4.53 11.48 1.57
C LEU A 123 3.42 11.95 0.62
N ALA A 124 3.77 12.89 -0.27
CA ALA A 124 2.90 13.32 -1.34
C ALA A 124 2.95 12.31 -2.51
N PRO A 125 1.89 12.20 -3.35
CA PRO A 125 1.86 11.28 -4.48
C PRO A 125 2.94 11.57 -5.53
N GLU A 126 3.47 12.79 -5.59
CA GLU A 126 4.55 13.20 -6.49
C GLU A 126 5.96 12.81 -5.98
N ALA A 127 6.07 12.26 -4.77
CA ALA A 127 7.36 11.83 -4.23
C ALA A 127 7.99 10.77 -5.14
N THR A 128 9.28 10.93 -5.41
CA THR A 128 10.02 10.05 -6.31
C THR A 128 10.35 8.69 -5.66
N LEU A 129 10.59 7.65 -6.47
CA LEU A 129 11.08 6.35 -6.01
C LEU A 129 12.29 6.49 -5.06
N SER A 130 13.22 7.40 -5.34
CA SER A 130 14.39 7.64 -4.49
C SER A 130 14.02 8.22 -3.13
N GLU A 131 13.06 9.13 -3.06
CA GLU A 131 12.57 9.71 -1.81
C GLU A 131 11.83 8.66 -0.98
N VAL A 132 10.93 7.89 -1.61
CA VAL A 132 10.18 6.80 -0.96
C VAL A 132 11.14 5.75 -0.40
N SER A 133 12.07 5.24 -1.22
CA SER A 133 13.03 4.21 -0.81
C SER A 133 13.95 4.70 0.31
N SER A 134 14.43 5.94 0.23
CA SER A 134 15.25 6.55 1.28
C SER A 134 14.47 6.71 2.59
N TYR A 135 13.19 7.06 2.51
CA TYR A 135 12.33 7.23 3.68
C TYR A 135 12.08 5.88 4.37
N LEU A 136 11.66 4.85 3.61
CA LEU A 136 11.46 3.50 4.14
C LEU A 136 12.72 2.96 4.82
N ALA A 137 13.88 3.12 4.17
CA ALA A 137 15.17 2.67 4.71
C ALA A 137 15.58 3.44 5.98
N SER A 138 15.40 4.77 6.01
CA SER A 138 15.81 5.61 7.14
C SER A 138 15.04 5.33 8.42
N TYR A 139 13.77 4.96 8.29
CA TYR A 139 12.87 4.71 9.42
C TYR A 139 12.57 3.24 9.65
N ASN A 140 13.19 2.32 8.87
CA ASN A 140 12.95 0.88 8.91
C ASN A 140 11.47 0.51 8.75
N LEU A 141 10.78 1.19 7.86
CA LEU A 141 9.36 0.98 7.60
C LEU A 141 9.16 -0.08 6.51
N LEU A 142 8.03 -0.79 6.57
CA LEU A 142 7.59 -1.73 5.54
C LEU A 142 6.54 -1.11 4.62
N ALA A 143 5.91 -0.03 5.04
CA ALA A 143 5.00 0.76 4.21
C ALA A 143 4.99 2.23 4.65
N VAL A 144 4.70 3.14 3.73
CA VAL A 144 4.59 4.59 3.99
C VAL A 144 3.24 5.11 3.48
N PRO A 145 2.49 5.91 4.27
CA PRO A 145 1.23 6.49 3.83
C PRO A 145 1.45 7.58 2.79
N ILE A 146 0.62 7.58 1.75
CA ILE A 146 0.57 8.62 0.73
C ILE A 146 -0.70 9.43 0.93
N VAL A 147 -0.57 10.75 1.03
CA VAL A 147 -1.69 11.66 1.29
C VAL A 147 -1.75 12.80 0.28
N ASP A 148 -2.96 13.31 0.07
CA ASP A 148 -3.18 14.53 -0.71
C ASP A 148 -2.90 15.81 0.10
N SER A 149 -3.08 16.97 -0.55
CA SER A 149 -2.91 18.29 0.07
C SER A 149 -3.87 18.57 1.25
N ASN A 150 -4.93 17.77 1.42
CA ASN A 150 -5.89 17.85 2.53
C ASN A 150 -5.58 16.80 3.62
N GLU A 151 -4.42 16.16 3.58
CA GLU A 151 -4.00 15.10 4.49
C GLU A 151 -4.93 13.87 4.47
N ARG A 152 -5.65 13.62 3.36
CA ARG A 152 -6.45 12.41 3.16
C ARG A 152 -5.56 11.28 2.63
N LEU A 153 -5.69 10.10 3.20
CA LEU A 153 -4.94 8.94 2.74
C LEU A 153 -5.44 8.51 1.35
N LEU A 154 -4.52 8.49 0.39
CA LEU A 154 -4.75 8.03 -0.98
C LEU A 154 -4.41 6.55 -1.14
N GLY A 155 -3.42 6.09 -0.40
CA GLY A 155 -2.90 4.73 -0.44
C GLY A 155 -1.65 4.60 0.40
N ALA A 156 -0.91 3.53 0.18
CA ALA A 156 0.39 3.30 0.82
C ALA A 156 1.36 2.68 -0.19
N VAL A 157 2.63 3.07 -0.13
CA VAL A 157 3.70 2.37 -0.87
C VAL A 157 4.38 1.40 0.08
N THR A 158 4.47 0.15 -0.33
CA THR A 158 5.13 -0.89 0.45
C THR A 158 6.58 -1.10 0.01
N VAL A 159 7.37 -1.78 0.83
CA VAL A 159 8.79 -2.03 0.54
C VAL A 159 8.97 -2.98 -0.64
N ASP A 160 8.05 -3.92 -0.84
CA ASP A 160 8.07 -4.87 -1.95
C ASP A 160 7.80 -4.17 -3.29
N ASP A 161 6.84 -3.23 -3.37
CA ASP A 161 6.60 -2.43 -4.57
C ASP A 161 7.83 -1.59 -4.95
N VAL A 162 8.45 -0.95 -3.95
CA VAL A 162 9.71 -0.23 -4.18
C VAL A 162 10.82 -1.15 -4.68
N LEU A 163 10.94 -2.37 -4.15
CA LEU A 163 11.94 -3.34 -4.58
C LEU A 163 11.68 -3.82 -6.02
N ASP A 164 10.43 -4.01 -6.41
CA ASP A 164 10.07 -4.38 -7.78
C ASP A 164 10.52 -3.32 -8.80
N HIS A 165 10.40 -2.05 -8.46
CA HIS A 165 10.88 -0.94 -9.30
C HIS A 165 12.40 -0.73 -9.28
N LEU A 166 13.11 -1.23 -8.26
CA LEU A 166 14.57 -1.13 -8.16
C LEU A 166 15.30 -2.34 -8.75
N LEU A 167 14.64 -3.49 -8.83
CA LEU A 167 15.22 -4.72 -9.37
C LEU A 167 15.11 -4.74 -10.90
N PRO A 168 15.97 -5.52 -11.59
CA PRO A 168 15.84 -5.71 -13.05
C PRO A 168 14.48 -6.32 -13.41
N GLU A 169 13.84 -5.85 -14.48
CA GLU A 169 12.51 -6.30 -14.96
C GLU A 169 12.33 -7.84 -15.02
N ASN A 170 13.42 -8.57 -15.22
CA ASN A 170 13.39 -10.03 -15.33
C ASN A 170 13.76 -10.77 -14.04
N TRP A 171 13.86 -10.10 -12.90
CA TRP A 171 14.35 -10.72 -11.66
C TRP A 171 13.47 -11.91 -11.21
N ARG A 172 12.16 -11.82 -11.33
CA ARG A 172 11.23 -12.92 -11.01
C ARG A 172 11.42 -14.13 -11.93
N HIS A 173 11.75 -13.91 -13.21
CA HIS A 173 12.04 -14.98 -14.20
C HIS A 173 13.36 -15.69 -13.91
N VAL A 174 14.40 -14.96 -13.53
CA VAL A 174 15.72 -15.53 -13.18
C VAL A 174 15.62 -16.40 -11.94
N GLU A 175 14.77 -16.06 -11.00
CA GLU A 175 14.59 -16.82 -9.76
C GLU A 175 13.77 -18.10 -9.98
N SER A 176 12.75 -18.09 -10.83
CA SER A 176 12.00 -19.30 -11.20
C SER A 176 12.86 -20.34 -11.89
N LEU A 177 13.73 -19.92 -12.81
CA LEU A 177 14.69 -20.80 -13.48
C LEU A 177 15.74 -21.40 -12.54
N LYS A 178 16.16 -20.68 -11.50
CA LYS A 178 17.07 -21.20 -10.48
C LYS A 178 16.40 -22.27 -9.62
N ARG A 179 15.16 -22.05 -9.18
CA ARG A 179 14.41 -23.06 -8.38
C ARG A 179 14.14 -24.34 -9.15
N GLU A 180 13.86 -24.26 -10.45
CA GLU A 180 13.69 -25.44 -11.31
C GLU A 180 15.01 -26.22 -11.49
N SER A 181 16.15 -25.53 -11.54
CA SER A 181 17.46 -26.16 -11.66
C SER A 181 17.96 -26.82 -10.37
N GLU A 182 17.50 -26.37 -9.21
CA GLU A 182 17.86 -26.95 -7.90
C GLU A 182 16.94 -28.11 -7.48
N SER A 183 15.80 -28.27 -8.17
CA SER A 183 14.82 -29.35 -7.90
C SER A 183 15.03 -30.60 -8.77
N ASN A 184 16.04 -30.63 -9.64
CA ASN A 184 16.46 -31.76 -10.51
C ASN A 184 17.82 -32.28 -10.06
#